data_5778faaa8825f4410896d9fb09993a67
#
_entry.id   5778faaa8825f4410896d9fb09993a67
#
_cell.length_a   1.000
_cell.length_b   1.000
_cell.length_c   1.000
_cell.angle_alpha   90.00
_cell.angle_beta   90.00
_cell.angle_gamma   90.00
#
_symmetry.space_group_name_H-M   'P 1'
#
loop_
_entity.id
_entity.type
_entity.pdbx_description
1 polymer ?
#
loop_
_entity_poly.entity_id
_entity_poly.type
_entity_poly.pdbx_seq_one_letter_code
_entity_poly.pdbx_strand_id
1 'polypeptide(L)'
;RISSDMLEGALTAGLCSVGADVISLGVIPTPAVAFLVGKYKADAGIMISASHNPCEFNGIKIFSGDGYKLPDALEEQIESIVLDHRAPYLTPEGGDIGRVSVAENAVKDYIDHIKATVPFALDGMRIALDCANGSASRTAERLFTELGAQVYMLSDQPNGVNINDNCGSTHMESLMAFVKEN
;
A
#
# COMPACT_ATOMS: atom_id res chain seq x y z
N ARG A 1 -8.22 4.40 3.42
CA ARG A 1 -9.15 5.55 3.31
C ARG A 1 -10.44 5.10 2.69
N ILE A 2 -11.56 5.70 3.08
CA ILE A 2 -12.88 5.31 2.54
C ILE A 2 -13.00 5.53 1.03
N SER A 3 -12.28 6.50 0.47
CA SER A 3 -12.24 6.75 -0.98
C SER A 3 -11.38 5.74 -1.77
N SER A 4 -10.61 4.88 -1.09
CA SER A 4 -9.70 3.96 -1.77
C SER A 4 -10.44 2.91 -2.58
N ASP A 5 -11.53 2.35 -2.07
CA ASP A 5 -12.31 1.33 -2.77
C ASP A 5 -12.91 1.86 -4.08
N MET A 6 -13.40 3.11 -4.05
CA MET A 6 -13.92 3.78 -5.26
C MET A 6 -12.80 3.99 -6.30
N LEU A 7 -11.64 4.48 -5.85
CA LEU A 7 -10.49 4.73 -6.73
C LEU A 7 -9.89 3.43 -7.28
N GLU A 8 -9.78 2.39 -6.46
CA GLU A 8 -9.33 1.06 -6.89
C GLU A 8 -10.28 0.49 -7.96
N GLY A 9 -11.60 0.58 -7.73
CA GLY A 9 -12.59 0.12 -8.70
C GLY A 9 -12.49 0.85 -10.04
N ALA A 10 -12.33 2.17 -10.03
CA ALA A 10 -12.17 2.98 -11.23
C ALA A 10 -10.89 2.65 -12.00
N LEU A 11 -9.75 2.56 -11.30
CA LEU A 11 -8.46 2.19 -11.89
C LEU A 11 -8.51 0.77 -12.47
N THR A 12 -9.04 -0.18 -11.73
CA THR A 12 -9.17 -1.57 -12.16
C THR A 12 -10.01 -1.67 -13.44
N ALA A 13 -11.18 -1.01 -13.47
CA ALA A 13 -12.03 -1.00 -14.66
C ALA A 13 -11.31 -0.37 -15.86
N GLY A 14 -10.62 0.76 -15.65
CA GLY A 14 -9.85 1.43 -16.70
C GLY A 14 -8.73 0.56 -17.25
N LEU A 15 -7.93 -0.06 -16.40
CA LEU A 15 -6.84 -0.95 -16.80
C LEU A 15 -7.37 -2.18 -17.57
N CYS A 16 -8.38 -2.85 -17.05
CA CYS A 16 -9.00 -3.99 -17.72
C CYS A 16 -9.58 -3.61 -19.09
N SER A 17 -10.14 -2.41 -19.23
CA SER A 17 -10.73 -1.94 -20.50
C SER A 17 -9.72 -1.77 -21.62
N VAL A 18 -8.43 -1.65 -21.30
CA VAL A 18 -7.32 -1.58 -22.28
C VAL A 18 -6.52 -2.87 -22.37
N GLY A 19 -7.02 -3.97 -21.78
CA GLY A 19 -6.41 -5.30 -21.87
C GLY A 19 -5.36 -5.61 -20.80
N ALA A 20 -5.16 -4.73 -19.81
CA ALA A 20 -4.20 -5.01 -18.73
C ALA A 20 -4.85 -5.88 -17.64
N ASP A 21 -4.16 -6.95 -17.25
CA ASP A 21 -4.54 -7.77 -16.10
C ASP A 21 -4.22 -7.03 -14.80
N VAL A 22 -5.09 -7.15 -13.81
CA VAL A 22 -4.94 -6.50 -12.49
C VAL A 22 -4.83 -7.55 -11.39
N ILE A 23 -3.80 -7.39 -10.54
CA ILE A 23 -3.62 -8.17 -9.32
C ILE A 23 -3.88 -7.26 -8.12
N SER A 24 -5.05 -7.40 -7.47
CA SER A 24 -5.34 -6.64 -6.24
C SER A 24 -4.52 -7.19 -5.07
N LEU A 25 -3.81 -6.30 -4.39
CA LEU A 25 -3.01 -6.60 -3.20
C LEU A 25 -3.78 -6.38 -1.89
N GLY A 26 -4.97 -5.75 -1.98
CA GLY A 26 -5.73 -5.29 -0.83
C GLY A 26 -5.01 -4.18 -0.05
N VAL A 27 -5.31 -4.09 1.25
CA VAL A 27 -4.72 -3.06 2.11
C VAL A 27 -3.32 -3.50 2.55
N ILE A 28 -2.30 -2.79 2.06
CA ILE A 28 -0.89 -3.11 2.31
C ILE A 28 -0.05 -1.82 2.35
N PRO A 29 1.09 -1.77 3.07
CA PRO A 29 1.97 -0.59 3.09
C PRO A 29 2.58 -0.27 1.71
N THR A 30 2.85 1.01 1.45
CA THR A 30 3.44 1.48 0.18
C THR A 30 4.70 0.71 -0.25
N PRO A 31 5.69 0.45 0.65
CA PRO A 31 6.88 -0.31 0.26
C PRO A 31 6.57 -1.77 -0.09
N ALA A 32 5.45 -2.32 0.37
CA ALA A 32 5.02 -3.66 -0.03
C ALA A 32 4.61 -3.69 -1.51
N VAL A 33 3.94 -2.64 -2.02
CA VAL A 33 3.62 -2.55 -3.45
C VAL A 33 4.89 -2.56 -4.28
N ALA A 34 5.87 -1.72 -3.92
CA ALA A 34 7.17 -1.66 -4.61
C ALA A 34 7.89 -3.02 -4.65
N PHE A 35 7.89 -3.76 -3.54
CA PHE A 35 8.48 -5.10 -3.49
C PHE A 35 7.70 -6.14 -4.31
N LEU A 36 6.37 -6.15 -4.16
CA LEU A 36 5.51 -7.18 -4.76
C LEU A 36 5.39 -7.05 -6.28
N VAL A 37 5.56 -5.85 -6.84
CA VAL A 37 5.66 -5.66 -8.30
C VAL A 37 6.72 -6.59 -8.89
N GLY A 38 7.94 -6.55 -8.38
CA GLY A 38 9.03 -7.42 -8.84
C GLY A 38 8.77 -8.90 -8.51
N LYS A 39 8.25 -9.21 -7.31
CA LYS A 39 7.96 -10.58 -6.90
C LYS A 39 6.91 -11.24 -7.78
N TYR A 40 5.85 -10.55 -8.12
CA TYR A 40 4.77 -11.07 -8.97
C TYR A 40 5.01 -10.83 -10.46
N LYS A 41 6.15 -10.25 -10.82
CA LYS A 41 6.55 -9.95 -12.20
C LYS A 41 5.50 -9.12 -12.93
N ALA A 42 4.93 -8.14 -12.24
CA ALA A 42 4.01 -7.18 -12.82
C ALA A 42 4.81 -6.05 -13.53
N ASP A 43 4.24 -5.50 -14.60
CA ASP A 43 4.87 -4.42 -15.37
C ASP A 43 4.86 -3.10 -14.61
N ALA A 44 3.87 -2.90 -13.74
CA ALA A 44 3.74 -1.72 -12.89
C ALA A 44 2.99 -2.03 -11.59
N GLY A 45 3.15 -1.17 -10.59
CA GLY A 45 2.39 -1.21 -9.35
C GLY A 45 1.73 0.12 -9.05
N ILE A 46 0.51 0.09 -8.52
CA ILE A 46 -0.24 1.29 -8.16
C ILE A 46 -0.56 1.25 -6.68
N MET A 47 -0.23 2.33 -5.97
CA MET A 47 -0.57 2.55 -4.58
C MET A 47 -1.53 3.73 -4.44
N ILE A 48 -2.68 3.49 -3.83
CA ILE A 48 -3.67 4.51 -3.53
C ILE A 48 -3.45 4.99 -2.09
N SER A 49 -2.82 6.16 -1.92
CA SER A 49 -2.48 6.71 -0.61
C SER A 49 -2.08 8.17 -0.68
N ALA A 50 -2.52 8.98 0.30
CA ALA A 50 -2.05 10.34 0.54
C ALA A 50 -1.11 10.44 1.77
N SER A 51 -0.37 9.38 2.09
CA SER A 51 0.61 9.38 3.19
C SER A 51 0.00 9.78 4.55
N HIS A 52 0.59 10.78 5.21
CA HIS A 52 0.18 11.29 6.53
C HIS A 52 -0.97 12.31 6.50
N ASN A 53 -1.54 12.59 5.33
CA ASN A 53 -2.68 13.51 5.23
C ASN A 53 -3.95 12.93 5.87
N PRO A 54 -4.92 13.76 6.30
CA PRO A 54 -6.23 13.31 6.77
C PRO A 54 -7.01 12.51 5.71
N CYS A 55 -8.12 11.90 6.12
CA CYS A 55 -8.86 10.93 5.31
C CYS A 55 -9.52 11.53 4.07
N GLU A 56 -9.77 12.84 4.05
CA GLU A 56 -10.36 13.59 2.94
C GLU A 56 -9.46 13.61 1.70
N PHE A 57 -8.14 13.48 1.91
CA PHE A 57 -7.17 13.44 0.83
C PHE A 57 -6.88 12.00 0.42
N ASN A 58 -6.65 11.80 -0.86
CA ASN A 58 -6.09 10.56 -1.38
C ASN A 58 -5.12 10.89 -2.53
N GLY A 59 -4.40 9.88 -3.01
CA GLY A 59 -3.42 10.07 -4.08
C GLY A 59 -3.10 8.75 -4.75
N ILE A 60 -2.49 8.83 -5.92
CA ILE A 60 -2.08 7.67 -6.70
C ILE A 60 -0.58 7.77 -6.91
N LYS A 61 0.14 6.69 -6.61
CA LYS A 61 1.58 6.55 -6.86
C LYS A 61 1.78 5.35 -7.77
N ILE A 62 2.59 5.52 -8.79
CA ILE A 62 2.87 4.47 -9.76
C ILE A 62 4.33 4.04 -9.62
N PHE A 63 4.56 2.74 -9.56
CA PHE A 63 5.88 2.11 -9.54
C PHE A 63 6.10 1.37 -10.85
N SER A 64 7.34 1.41 -11.35
CA SER A 64 7.78 0.57 -12.47
C SER A 64 7.82 -0.91 -12.07
N GLY A 65 7.98 -1.80 -13.04
CA GLY A 65 8.17 -3.24 -12.81
C GLY A 65 9.36 -3.58 -11.90
N ASP A 66 10.34 -2.67 -11.79
CA ASP A 66 11.48 -2.80 -10.88
C ASP A 66 11.19 -2.28 -9.46
N GLY A 67 9.98 -1.81 -9.17
CA GLY A 67 9.56 -1.32 -7.86
C GLY A 67 10.03 0.11 -7.52
N TYR A 68 10.51 0.88 -8.49
CA TYR A 68 10.90 2.28 -8.30
C TYR A 68 9.81 3.24 -8.80
N LYS A 69 9.83 4.47 -8.29
CA LYS A 69 8.99 5.55 -8.83
C LYS A 69 9.22 5.67 -10.34
N LEU A 70 8.15 5.95 -11.09
CA LEU A 70 8.28 6.20 -12.53
C LEU A 70 9.21 7.39 -12.80
N PRO A 71 9.98 7.36 -13.90
CA PRO A 71 10.69 8.54 -14.38
C PRO A 71 9.71 9.69 -14.70
N ASP A 72 10.10 10.93 -14.36
CA ASP A 72 9.24 12.11 -14.54
C ASP A 72 8.72 12.24 -15.98
N ALA A 73 9.55 11.93 -16.99
CA ALA A 73 9.13 11.96 -18.39
C ALA A 73 7.97 10.98 -18.71
N LEU A 74 7.86 9.86 -18.00
CA LEU A 74 6.76 8.92 -18.16
C LEU A 74 5.52 9.39 -17.41
N GLU A 75 5.69 10.00 -16.25
CA GLU A 75 4.58 10.63 -15.50
C GLU A 75 3.96 11.76 -16.36
N GLU A 76 4.78 12.63 -16.99
CA GLU A 76 4.31 13.67 -17.90
C GLU A 76 3.53 13.11 -19.12
N GLN A 77 3.95 11.97 -19.66
CA GLN A 77 3.20 11.31 -20.74
C GLN A 77 1.83 10.81 -20.25
N ILE A 78 1.77 10.20 -19.07
CA ILE A 78 0.51 9.75 -18.46
C ILE A 78 -0.41 10.96 -18.22
N GLU A 79 0.12 12.05 -17.66
CA GLU A 79 -0.64 13.27 -17.43
C GLU A 79 -1.18 13.85 -18.74
N SER A 80 -0.40 13.86 -19.81
CA SER A 80 -0.85 14.36 -21.11
C SER A 80 -1.99 13.52 -21.71
N ILE A 81 -2.01 12.22 -21.46
CA ILE A 81 -3.12 11.34 -21.87
C ILE A 81 -4.36 11.65 -21.07
N VAL A 82 -4.21 11.78 -19.74
CA VAL A 82 -5.34 11.99 -18.81
C VAL A 82 -5.93 13.40 -18.95
N LEU A 83 -5.09 14.44 -19.02
CA LEU A 83 -5.54 15.83 -18.99
C LEU A 83 -5.85 16.39 -20.39
N ASP A 84 -5.04 15.99 -21.38
CA ASP A 84 -5.14 16.55 -22.74
C ASP A 84 -5.89 15.64 -23.72
N HIS A 85 -6.29 14.44 -23.29
CA HIS A 85 -6.98 13.44 -24.12
C HIS A 85 -6.26 13.10 -25.43
N ARG A 86 -4.91 13.07 -25.42
CA ARG A 86 -4.08 13.09 -26.63
C ARG A 86 -3.78 11.73 -27.25
N ALA A 87 -4.08 10.64 -26.61
CA ALA A 87 -3.73 9.33 -27.16
C ALA A 87 -4.97 8.49 -27.48
N PRO A 88 -5.06 7.93 -28.70
CA PRO A 88 -5.93 6.81 -28.93
C PRO A 88 -5.40 5.60 -28.13
N TYR A 89 -6.21 5.04 -27.27
CA TYR A 89 -5.92 3.79 -26.60
C TYR A 89 -6.69 2.66 -27.27
N LEU A 90 -6.08 1.48 -27.28
CA LEU A 90 -6.73 0.27 -27.77
C LEU A 90 -7.86 -0.11 -26.82
N THR A 91 -9.00 -0.45 -27.39
CA THR A 91 -10.12 -1.02 -26.66
C THR A 91 -10.33 -2.46 -27.12
N PRO A 92 -9.64 -3.43 -26.47
CA PRO A 92 -9.79 -4.82 -26.81
C PRO A 92 -11.23 -5.31 -26.57
N GLU A 93 -11.64 -6.36 -27.26
CA GLU A 93 -12.98 -6.94 -27.16
C GLU A 93 -12.91 -8.40 -26.74
N GLY A 94 -14.00 -8.89 -26.17
CA GLY A 94 -14.17 -10.31 -25.87
C GLY A 94 -13.11 -10.86 -24.92
N GLY A 95 -12.32 -11.81 -25.38
CA GLY A 95 -11.32 -12.51 -24.58
C GLY A 95 -10.05 -11.70 -24.26
N ASP A 96 -9.85 -10.58 -24.94
CA ASP A 96 -8.66 -9.73 -24.81
C ASP A 96 -8.83 -8.62 -23.76
N ILE A 97 -10.01 -8.50 -23.16
CA ILE A 97 -10.25 -7.63 -21.99
C ILE A 97 -9.44 -8.18 -20.81
N GLY A 98 -8.78 -7.28 -20.07
CA GLY A 98 -8.00 -7.64 -18.89
C GLY A 98 -8.83 -8.26 -17.77
N ARG A 99 -8.20 -9.06 -16.94
CA ARG A 99 -8.81 -9.82 -15.84
C ARG A 99 -8.35 -9.32 -14.49
N VAL A 100 -9.19 -9.53 -13.48
CA VAL A 100 -8.86 -9.21 -12.09
C VAL A 100 -8.59 -10.50 -11.32
N SER A 101 -7.50 -10.51 -10.58
CA SER A 101 -7.17 -11.54 -9.60
C SER A 101 -6.79 -10.92 -8.26
N VAL A 102 -6.76 -11.72 -7.19
CA VAL A 102 -6.39 -11.28 -5.85
C VAL A 102 -5.15 -12.02 -5.39
N ALA A 103 -4.16 -11.31 -4.91
CA ALA A 103 -2.96 -11.87 -4.32
C ALA A 103 -3.20 -12.21 -2.84
N GLU A 104 -3.78 -13.37 -2.56
CA GLU A 104 -4.15 -13.81 -1.20
C GLU A 104 -2.95 -13.85 -0.23
N ASN A 105 -1.74 -14.05 -0.74
CA ASN A 105 -0.52 -14.12 0.05
C ASN A 105 0.27 -12.81 0.14
N ALA A 106 -0.24 -11.69 -0.39
CA ALA A 106 0.51 -10.43 -0.48
C ALA A 106 1.09 -9.97 0.87
N VAL A 107 0.28 -9.98 1.93
CA VAL A 107 0.71 -9.63 3.29
C VAL A 107 1.81 -10.58 3.80
N LYS A 108 1.60 -11.88 3.64
CA LYS A 108 2.58 -12.90 4.06
C LYS A 108 3.91 -12.73 3.32
N ASP A 109 3.84 -12.60 2.02
CA ASP A 109 5.03 -12.46 1.16
C ASP A 109 5.86 -11.22 1.51
N TYR A 110 5.20 -10.13 1.84
CA TYR A 110 5.87 -8.91 2.29
C TYR A 110 6.49 -9.08 3.69
N ILE A 111 5.78 -9.69 4.64
CA ILE A 111 6.30 -9.98 5.98
C ILE A 111 7.54 -10.89 5.88
N ASP A 112 7.46 -11.97 5.10
CA ASP A 112 8.59 -12.89 4.90
C ASP A 112 9.79 -12.17 4.30
N HIS A 113 9.58 -11.26 3.35
CA HIS A 113 10.64 -10.43 2.78
C HIS A 113 11.33 -9.57 3.85
N ILE A 114 10.56 -8.85 4.66
CA ILE A 114 11.14 -8.00 5.73
C ILE A 114 11.91 -8.87 6.72
N LYS A 115 11.34 -9.98 7.17
CA LYS A 115 12.01 -10.89 8.12
C LYS A 115 13.35 -11.38 7.58
N ALA A 116 13.45 -11.64 6.28
CA ALA A 116 14.69 -12.06 5.65
C ALA A 116 15.79 -10.97 5.66
N THR A 117 15.44 -9.71 5.85
CA THR A 117 16.40 -8.59 6.00
C THR A 117 16.88 -8.37 7.42
N VAL A 118 16.24 -9.01 8.41
CA VAL A 118 16.58 -8.86 9.82
C VAL A 118 17.48 -10.04 10.26
N PRO A 119 18.75 -9.82 10.56
CA PRO A 119 19.70 -10.91 10.84
C PRO A 119 19.64 -11.47 12.27
N PHE A 120 18.73 -10.98 13.11
CA PHE A 120 18.62 -11.36 14.53
C PHE A 120 17.16 -11.40 14.98
N ALA A 121 16.88 -12.18 16.03
CA ALA A 121 15.57 -12.19 16.68
C ALA A 121 15.42 -10.98 17.63
N LEU A 122 14.19 -10.58 17.87
CA LEU A 122 13.83 -9.48 18.77
C LEU A 122 13.36 -10.00 20.15
N ASP A 123 13.82 -11.18 20.55
CA ASP A 123 13.41 -11.83 21.80
C ASP A 123 13.69 -10.92 23.01
N GLY A 124 12.67 -10.76 23.86
CA GLY A 124 12.71 -9.92 25.04
C GLY A 124 12.54 -8.41 24.78
N MET A 125 12.46 -7.98 23.53
CA MET A 125 12.13 -6.58 23.21
C MET A 125 10.64 -6.32 23.41
N ARG A 126 10.34 -5.16 24.01
CA ARG A 126 8.98 -4.62 24.14
C ARG A 126 8.83 -3.46 23.16
N ILE A 127 7.88 -3.57 22.22
CA ILE A 127 7.72 -2.62 21.13
C ILE A 127 6.29 -2.07 21.13
N ALA A 128 6.14 -0.76 21.28
CA ALA A 128 4.87 -0.07 21.06
C ALA A 128 4.83 0.47 19.62
N LEU A 129 3.74 0.17 18.91
CA LEU A 129 3.56 0.51 17.49
C LEU A 129 2.29 1.33 17.32
N ASP A 130 2.43 2.54 16.80
CA ASP A 130 1.29 3.35 16.33
C ASP A 130 1.14 3.17 14.82
N CYS A 131 0.07 2.51 14.41
CA CYS A 131 -0.25 2.23 13.01
C CYS A 131 -1.02 3.36 12.32
N ALA A 132 -1.27 4.47 13.00
CA ALA A 132 -2.00 5.61 12.47
C ALA A 132 -3.38 5.26 11.86
N ASN A 133 -4.01 4.16 12.28
CA ASN A 133 -5.18 3.56 11.64
C ASN A 133 -5.00 3.41 10.11
N GLY A 134 -3.79 3.13 9.69
CA GLY A 134 -3.38 2.99 8.30
C GLY A 134 -3.07 1.55 7.89
N SER A 135 -2.44 1.39 6.73
CA SER A 135 -2.14 0.09 6.13
C SER A 135 -1.14 -0.76 6.94
N ALA A 136 -0.31 -0.14 7.79
CA ALA A 136 0.60 -0.84 8.70
C ALA A 136 -0.13 -1.76 9.69
N SER A 137 -1.39 -1.48 10.03
CA SER A 137 -2.22 -2.33 10.89
C SER A 137 -2.36 -3.78 10.38
N ARG A 138 -2.17 -4.01 9.08
CA ARG A 138 -2.26 -5.35 8.48
C ARG A 138 -0.98 -6.16 8.59
N THR A 139 0.15 -5.53 8.88
CA THR A 139 1.47 -6.16 8.81
C THR A 139 2.28 -6.05 10.09
N ALA A 140 2.14 -4.94 10.83
CA ALA A 140 3.07 -4.58 11.90
C ALA A 140 3.04 -5.55 13.08
N GLU A 141 1.87 -5.85 13.65
CA GLU A 141 1.77 -6.76 14.77
C GLU A 141 2.38 -8.12 14.45
N ARG A 142 1.93 -8.71 13.34
CA ARG A 142 2.39 -10.04 12.92
C ARG A 142 3.89 -10.07 12.66
N LEU A 143 4.43 -9.06 11.96
CA LEU A 143 5.86 -8.97 11.66
C LEU A 143 6.72 -8.99 12.93
N PHE A 144 6.44 -8.09 13.88
CA PHE A 144 7.26 -7.96 15.08
C PHE A 144 7.06 -9.12 16.04
N THR A 145 5.86 -9.67 16.13
CA THR A 145 5.58 -10.89 16.92
C THR A 145 6.33 -12.10 16.34
N GLU A 146 6.31 -12.29 15.03
CA GLU A 146 7.06 -13.38 14.38
C GLU A 146 8.58 -13.21 14.47
N LEU A 147 9.07 -12.01 14.73
CA LEU A 147 10.49 -11.74 15.05
C LEU A 147 10.84 -11.94 16.54
N GLY A 148 9.86 -12.28 17.40
CA GLY A 148 10.08 -12.59 18.82
C GLY A 148 9.79 -11.43 19.78
N ALA A 149 9.36 -10.26 19.31
CA ALA A 149 9.05 -9.12 20.17
C ALA A 149 7.70 -9.26 20.90
N GLN A 150 7.62 -8.65 22.08
CA GLN A 150 6.35 -8.37 22.74
C GLN A 150 5.80 -7.05 22.18
N VAL A 151 4.64 -7.12 21.51
CA VAL A 151 4.09 -6.00 20.74
C VAL A 151 2.89 -5.38 21.47
N TYR A 152 2.83 -4.06 21.47
CA TYR A 152 1.71 -3.26 21.96
C TYR A 152 1.21 -2.37 20.80
N MET A 153 -0.02 -2.60 20.36
CA MET A 153 -0.60 -1.90 19.23
C MET A 153 -1.39 -0.67 19.66
N LEU A 154 -1.17 0.44 18.95
CA LEU A 154 -1.94 1.67 19.05
C LEU A 154 -2.45 2.05 17.66
N SER A 155 -3.65 2.64 17.61
CA SER A 155 -4.23 3.16 16.35
C SER A 155 -4.20 2.12 15.23
N ASP A 156 -4.63 0.89 15.51
CA ASP A 156 -4.55 -0.27 14.61
C ASP A 156 -5.93 -0.74 14.10
N GLN A 157 -7.00 0.05 14.36
CA GLN A 157 -8.38 -0.27 13.98
C GLN A 157 -8.89 0.68 12.88
N PRO A 158 -8.41 0.54 11.63
CA PRO A 158 -8.82 1.42 10.54
C PRO A 158 -10.30 1.25 10.19
N ASN A 159 -11.01 2.35 10.06
CA ASN A 159 -12.41 2.38 9.61
C ASN A 159 -12.62 3.20 8.32
N GLY A 160 -11.54 3.63 7.68
CA GLY A 160 -11.55 4.39 6.43
C GLY A 160 -11.57 5.92 6.62
N VAL A 161 -12.00 6.42 7.80
CA VAL A 161 -12.08 7.86 8.08
C VAL A 161 -11.19 8.31 9.26
N ASN A 162 -10.68 7.39 10.06
CA ASN A 162 -9.86 7.69 11.23
C ASN A 162 -8.33 7.62 10.98
N ILE A 163 -7.89 7.53 9.74
CA ILE A 163 -6.46 7.50 9.41
C ILE A 163 -5.79 8.80 9.79
N ASN A 164 -4.66 8.73 10.52
CA ASN A 164 -3.87 9.86 11.01
C ASN A 164 -4.65 10.84 11.93
N ASP A 165 -5.82 10.46 12.42
CA ASP A 165 -6.61 11.29 13.31
C ASP A 165 -6.06 11.22 14.74
N ASN A 166 -5.34 12.28 15.14
CA ASN A 166 -4.63 12.40 16.42
C ASN A 166 -3.70 11.22 16.73
N CYS A 167 -3.09 10.62 15.71
CA CYS A 167 -2.18 9.48 15.82
C CYS A 167 -1.15 9.46 14.68
N GLY A 168 -0.19 8.54 14.76
CA GLY A 168 0.83 8.37 13.75
C GLY A 168 1.97 9.38 13.83
N SER A 169 2.73 9.53 12.75
CA SER A 169 4.00 10.26 12.71
C SER A 169 3.89 11.77 12.94
N THR A 170 2.71 12.35 12.79
CA THR A 170 2.45 13.78 13.01
C THR A 170 1.82 14.08 14.37
N HIS A 171 1.42 13.04 15.12
CA HIS A 171 0.79 13.13 16.44
C HIS A 171 1.30 12.00 17.33
N MET A 172 2.48 12.19 17.92
CA MET A 172 3.17 11.15 18.70
C MET A 172 2.82 11.13 20.19
N GLU A 173 1.97 12.03 20.65
CA GLU A 173 1.69 12.26 22.07
C GLU A 173 1.18 10.99 22.77
N SER A 174 0.25 10.28 22.12
CA SER A 174 -0.32 9.05 22.66
C SER A 174 0.70 7.92 22.75
N LEU A 175 1.53 7.74 21.73
CA LEU A 175 2.61 6.75 21.75
C LEU A 175 3.66 7.06 22.82
N MET A 176 4.04 8.35 22.96
CA MET A 176 4.99 8.78 23.98
C MET A 176 4.46 8.60 25.41
N ALA A 177 3.18 8.87 25.63
CA ALA A 177 2.52 8.65 26.92
C ALA A 177 2.50 7.15 27.25
N PHE A 178 2.06 6.32 26.30
CA PHE A 178 2.03 4.86 26.47
C PHE A 178 3.41 4.28 26.86
N VAL A 179 4.47 4.69 26.15
CA VAL A 179 5.84 4.20 26.41
C VAL A 179 6.38 4.63 27.78
N LYS A 180 5.95 5.82 28.29
CA LYS A 180 6.35 6.29 29.63
C LYS A 180 5.66 5.55 30.77
N GLU A 181 4.45 5.09 30.54
CA GLU A 181 3.62 4.43 31.54
C GLU A 181 3.85 2.92 31.63
N ASN A 182 4.42 2.32 30.57
CA ASN A 182 4.62 0.87 30.42
C ASN A 182 6.07 0.49 30.14
#